data_b3c8fed8cb49b574abca0df5bbbca08d
#
_entry.id   b3c8fed8cb49b574abca0df5bbbca08d
#
_cell.length_a   1.000
_cell.length_b   1.000
_cell.length_c   1.000
_cell.angle_alpha   90.00
_cell.angle_beta   90.00
_cell.angle_gamma   90.00
#
_symmetry.space_group_name_H-M   'P 1'
#
loop_
_entity.id
_entity.type
_entity.pdbx_description
1 polymer ?
#
loop_
_entity_poly.entity_id
_entity_poly.type
_entity_poly.pdbx_seq_one_letter_code
_entity_poly.pdbx_strand_id
1 'polypeptide(L)'
;MAEHNDLGAWGETMAREYLITKGYTIIEHDTRKGGAEIDIIALKDNRIIFVEVKTRRDGSFDPIEAITPKKIKSICRAADNFVRTYNYRQEVQFDIIGIICSSPDNYKIEHIPDAFYPPLG
;
A
#
# COMPACT_ATOMS: atom_id res chain seq x y z
N MET A 1 -3.88 -11.99 -21.47
CA MET A 1 -3.58 -11.18 -20.29
C MET A 1 -2.69 -11.97 -19.35
N ALA A 2 -1.63 -11.35 -18.87
CA ALA A 2 -0.75 -12.01 -17.91
C ALA A 2 -1.45 -12.06 -16.56
N GLU A 3 -1.71 -13.27 -16.06
CA GLU A 3 -2.48 -13.45 -14.84
C GLU A 3 -1.91 -12.73 -13.63
N HIS A 4 -0.58 -12.69 -13.50
CA HIS A 4 0.06 -12.05 -12.36
C HIS A 4 -0.17 -10.56 -12.34
N ASN A 5 -0.03 -9.89 -13.50
CA ASN A 5 -0.25 -8.46 -13.58
C ASN A 5 -1.70 -8.11 -13.36
N ASP A 6 -2.60 -8.94 -13.85
CA ASP A 6 -4.03 -8.71 -13.70
C ASP A 6 -4.47 -8.82 -12.24
N LEU A 7 -3.96 -9.82 -11.52
CA LEU A 7 -4.31 -10.00 -10.12
C LEU A 7 -3.81 -8.84 -9.27
N GLY A 8 -2.56 -8.42 -9.50
CA GLY A 8 -1.99 -7.28 -8.79
C GLY A 8 -2.74 -5.98 -9.08
N ALA A 9 -3.04 -5.72 -10.35
CA ALA A 9 -3.77 -4.53 -10.76
C ALA A 9 -5.19 -4.52 -10.19
N TRP A 10 -5.85 -5.67 -10.22
CA TRP A 10 -7.18 -5.81 -9.64
C TRP A 10 -7.16 -5.55 -8.14
N GLY A 11 -6.19 -6.16 -7.44
CA GLY A 11 -6.07 -5.98 -5.99
C GLY A 11 -5.81 -4.55 -5.61
N GLU A 12 -4.96 -3.85 -6.35
CA GLU A 12 -4.69 -2.43 -6.10
C GLU A 12 -5.93 -1.59 -6.30
N THR A 13 -6.72 -1.89 -7.34
CA THR A 13 -7.99 -1.19 -7.58
C THR A 13 -8.96 -1.42 -6.42
N MET A 14 -9.08 -2.67 -5.97
CA MET A 14 -9.95 -3.01 -4.85
C MET A 14 -9.51 -2.32 -3.56
N ALA A 15 -8.21 -2.25 -3.33
CA ALA A 15 -7.66 -1.56 -2.16
C ALA A 15 -7.98 -0.06 -2.19
N ARG A 16 -7.86 0.57 -3.36
CA ARG A 16 -8.20 1.99 -3.50
C ARG A 16 -9.67 2.25 -3.20
N GLU A 17 -10.56 1.45 -3.78
CA GLU A 17 -11.99 1.59 -3.53
C GLU A 17 -12.31 1.39 -2.05
N TYR A 18 -11.71 0.38 -1.43
CA TYR A 18 -11.88 0.13 -0.01
C TYR A 18 -11.47 1.35 0.81
N LEU A 19 -10.31 1.91 0.53
CA LEU A 19 -9.80 3.08 1.27
C LEU A 19 -10.73 4.28 1.09
N ILE A 20 -11.23 4.50 -0.11
CA ILE A 20 -12.16 5.60 -0.37
C ILE A 20 -13.42 5.42 0.47
N THR A 21 -13.97 4.21 0.56
CA THR A 21 -15.16 3.97 1.38
C THR A 21 -14.89 4.20 2.87
N LYS A 22 -13.63 4.09 3.29
CA LYS A 22 -13.24 4.33 4.69
C LYS A 22 -12.85 5.78 4.98
N GLY A 23 -13.03 6.66 4.00
CA GLY A 23 -12.78 8.08 4.20
C GLY A 23 -11.39 8.56 3.83
N TYR A 24 -10.60 7.72 3.18
CA TYR A 24 -9.28 8.12 2.70
C TYR A 24 -9.39 8.88 1.38
N THR A 25 -8.53 9.88 1.20
CA THR A 25 -8.40 10.58 -0.08
C THR A 25 -7.17 10.07 -0.79
N ILE A 26 -7.34 9.50 -1.97
CA ILE A 26 -6.24 8.93 -2.73
C ILE A 26 -5.48 10.03 -3.45
N ILE A 27 -4.15 10.02 -3.33
CA ILE A 27 -3.27 10.95 -4.01
C ILE A 27 -2.81 10.30 -5.32
N GLU A 28 -3.08 10.97 -6.43
CA GLU A 28 -2.77 10.45 -7.77
C GLU A 28 -1.46 11.06 -8.29
N HIS A 29 -0.34 10.52 -7.84
CA HIS A 29 0.97 10.88 -8.34
C HIS A 29 1.69 9.64 -8.84
N ASP A 30 2.57 9.83 -9.80
CA ASP A 30 3.43 8.74 -10.27
C ASP A 30 4.53 8.52 -9.23
N THR A 31 4.45 7.41 -8.52
CA THR A 31 5.39 7.07 -7.45
C THR A 31 6.57 6.22 -7.94
N ARG A 32 6.64 5.94 -9.24
CA ARG A 32 7.68 5.06 -9.80
C ARG A 32 8.99 5.76 -10.04
N LYS A 33 8.98 7.09 -10.06
CA LYS A 33 10.20 7.86 -10.23
C LYS A 33 11.09 7.67 -9.01
N GLY A 34 12.35 7.36 -9.24
CA GLY A 34 13.30 7.14 -8.17
C GLY A 34 13.53 5.68 -7.81
N GLY A 35 12.93 4.75 -8.54
CA GLY A 35 13.24 3.33 -8.43
C GLY A 35 12.52 2.56 -7.35
N ALA A 36 11.75 3.22 -6.50
CA ALA A 36 10.94 2.53 -5.49
C ALA A 36 9.48 2.75 -5.80
N GLU A 37 8.71 1.69 -5.74
CA GLU A 37 7.29 1.69 -6.06
C GLU A 37 6.47 1.65 -4.78
N ILE A 38 5.56 2.60 -4.64
CA ILE A 38 4.58 2.60 -3.56
C ILE A 38 3.22 2.39 -4.22
N ASP A 39 2.47 1.40 -3.73
CA ASP A 39 1.25 1.00 -4.39
C ASP A 39 0.16 2.07 -4.32
N ILE A 40 -0.07 2.64 -3.13
CA ILE A 40 -1.10 3.66 -2.94
C ILE A 40 -0.59 4.70 -1.96
N ILE A 41 -0.91 5.96 -2.22
CA ILE A 41 -0.67 7.05 -1.27
C ILE A 41 -2.00 7.73 -0.99
N ALA A 42 -2.30 7.97 0.27
CA ALA A 42 -3.59 8.52 0.68
C ALA A 42 -3.43 9.52 1.82
N LEU A 43 -4.47 10.35 2.00
CA LEU A 43 -4.55 11.26 3.13
C LEU A 43 -5.76 10.90 3.97
N LYS A 44 -5.59 10.91 5.29
CA LYS A 44 -6.68 10.77 6.23
C LYS A 44 -6.27 11.31 7.60
N ASP A 45 -7.16 12.06 8.25
CA ASP A 45 -6.95 12.55 9.61
C ASP A 45 -5.62 13.29 9.78
N ASN A 46 -5.30 14.15 8.82
CA ASN A 46 -4.07 14.94 8.79
C ASN A 46 -2.80 14.07 8.77
N ARG A 47 -2.90 12.90 8.16
CA ARG A 47 -1.77 12.00 7.95
C ARG A 47 -1.63 11.68 6.48
N ILE A 48 -0.38 11.51 6.03
CA ILE A 48 -0.10 10.95 4.72
C ILE A 48 0.26 9.49 4.90
N ILE A 49 -0.46 8.62 4.18
CA ILE A 49 -0.43 7.18 4.43
C ILE A 49 0.06 6.48 3.18
N PHE A 50 1.15 5.73 3.33
CA PHE A 50 1.73 4.95 2.25
C PHE A 50 1.31 3.50 2.43
N VAL A 51 0.63 2.95 1.42
CA VAL A 51 -0.02 1.65 1.53
C VAL A 51 0.64 0.64 0.62
N GLU A 52 1.03 -0.49 1.19
CA GLU A 52 1.52 -1.63 0.44
C GLU A 52 0.37 -2.62 0.29
N VAL A 53 0.11 -3.05 -0.94
CA VAL A 53 -0.99 -3.97 -1.24
C VAL A 53 -0.40 -5.31 -1.65
N LYS A 54 -0.86 -6.39 -0.99
CA LYS A 54 -0.49 -7.76 -1.32
C LYS A 54 -1.73 -8.53 -1.67
N THR A 55 -1.74 -9.12 -2.86
CA THR A 55 -2.88 -9.88 -3.35
C THR A 55 -2.45 -11.33 -3.59
N ARG A 56 -3.22 -12.27 -3.06
CA ARG A 56 -3.01 -13.71 -3.26
C ARG A 56 -4.29 -14.32 -3.80
N ARG A 57 -4.13 -15.34 -4.67
CA ARG A 57 -5.28 -15.97 -5.29
C ARG A 57 -6.06 -16.86 -4.33
N ASP A 58 -5.37 -17.59 -3.51
CA ASP A 58 -6.01 -18.48 -2.53
C ASP A 58 -5.05 -18.78 -1.39
N GLY A 59 -5.49 -19.62 -0.44
CA GLY A 59 -4.70 -19.97 0.70
C GLY A 59 -4.80 -18.92 1.79
N SER A 60 -3.98 -19.05 2.79
CA SER A 60 -3.88 -18.07 3.86
C SER A 60 -2.46 -17.52 3.91
N PHE A 61 -2.34 -16.23 4.20
CA PHE A 61 -1.05 -15.62 4.44
C PHE A 61 -1.26 -14.44 5.37
N ASP A 62 -0.21 -14.14 6.12
CA ASP A 62 -0.21 -12.97 6.99
C ASP A 62 0.39 -11.82 6.19
N PRO A 63 -0.38 -10.74 5.91
CA PRO A 63 0.15 -9.60 5.16
C PRO A 63 1.40 -9.01 5.76
N ILE A 64 1.53 -9.01 7.09
CA ILE A 64 2.73 -8.49 7.75
C ILE A 64 3.94 -9.36 7.39
N GLU A 65 3.78 -10.67 7.40
CA GLU A 65 4.88 -11.58 7.07
C GLU A 65 5.31 -11.49 5.62
N ALA A 66 4.44 -10.98 4.75
CA ALA A 66 4.76 -10.82 3.34
C ALA A 66 5.72 -9.66 3.08
N ILE A 67 6.00 -8.83 4.08
CA ILE A 67 6.87 -7.67 3.93
C ILE A 67 8.20 -7.92 4.62
N THR A 68 9.28 -7.87 3.83
CA THR A 68 10.63 -8.08 4.33
C THR A 68 11.23 -6.79 4.87
N PRO A 69 12.25 -6.86 5.74
CA PRO A 69 12.95 -5.65 6.17
C PRO A 69 13.51 -4.82 5.03
N LYS A 70 13.96 -5.49 3.96
CA LYS A 70 14.46 -4.79 2.77
C LYS A 70 13.34 -3.98 2.10
N LYS A 71 12.15 -4.54 2.02
CA LYS A 71 11.00 -3.86 1.44
C LYS A 71 10.59 -2.66 2.30
N ILE A 72 10.61 -2.81 3.63
CA ILE A 72 10.31 -1.72 4.55
C ILE A 72 11.27 -0.55 4.33
N LYS A 73 12.56 -0.82 4.23
CA LYS A 73 13.55 0.24 3.98
C LYS A 73 13.28 0.94 2.65
N SER A 74 12.95 0.18 1.63
CA SER A 74 12.67 0.73 0.29
C SER A 74 11.43 1.63 0.32
N ILE A 75 10.37 1.19 0.98
CA ILE A 75 9.14 1.96 1.09
C ILE A 75 9.38 3.24 1.89
N CYS A 76 10.10 3.15 3.01
CA CYS A 76 10.37 4.31 3.84
C CYS A 76 11.22 5.35 3.11
N ARG A 77 12.19 4.90 2.31
CA ARG A 77 13.00 5.81 1.50
C ARG A 77 12.16 6.51 0.44
N ALA A 78 11.30 5.76 -0.23
CA ALA A 78 10.41 6.31 -1.24
C ALA A 78 9.44 7.31 -0.64
N ALA A 79 8.91 7.01 0.55
CA ALA A 79 7.99 7.89 1.25
C ALA A 79 8.68 9.20 1.65
N ASP A 80 9.89 9.11 2.19
CA ASP A 80 10.67 10.29 2.57
C ASP A 80 10.92 11.18 1.36
N ASN A 81 11.32 10.57 0.25
CA ASN A 81 11.55 11.31 -0.99
C ASN A 81 10.26 11.98 -1.49
N PHE A 82 9.14 11.28 -1.40
CA PHE A 82 7.86 11.80 -1.85
C PHE A 82 7.42 13.01 -1.04
N VAL A 83 7.46 12.92 0.30
CA VAL A 83 7.01 14.02 1.14
C VAL A 83 7.89 15.26 0.98
N ARG A 84 9.18 15.07 0.73
CA ARG A 84 10.08 16.18 0.46
C ARG A 84 9.83 16.81 -0.89
N THR A 85 9.64 15.98 -1.91
CA THR A 85 9.43 16.45 -3.29
C THR A 85 8.16 17.28 -3.39
N TYR A 86 7.07 16.83 -2.76
CA TYR A 86 5.78 17.49 -2.85
C TYR A 86 5.45 18.32 -1.62
N ASN A 87 6.39 18.46 -0.70
CA ASN A 87 6.28 19.33 0.46
C ASN A 87 5.07 19.02 1.36
N TYR A 88 4.82 17.73 1.60
CA TYR A 88 3.81 17.31 2.56
C TYR A 88 4.35 17.47 3.97
N ARG A 89 3.50 17.97 4.88
CA ARG A 89 3.88 18.21 6.28
C ARG A 89 3.11 17.36 7.27
N GLN A 90 2.18 16.56 6.81
CA GLN A 90 1.42 15.67 7.65
C GLN A 90 2.31 14.57 8.23
N GLU A 91 1.88 13.97 9.32
CA GLU A 91 2.55 12.79 9.85
C GLU A 91 2.49 11.66 8.84
N VAL A 92 3.58 10.92 8.74
CA VAL A 92 3.69 9.78 7.81
C VAL A 92 3.25 8.52 8.53
N GLN A 93 2.46 7.70 7.83
CA GLN A 93 1.98 6.42 8.34
C GLN A 93 2.11 5.37 7.24
N PHE A 94 2.38 4.13 7.64
CA PHE A 94 2.54 3.03 6.71
C PHE A 94 1.50 1.96 6.99
N ASP A 95 0.69 1.63 5.98
CA ASP A 95 -0.36 0.64 6.10
C ASP A 95 -0.10 -0.53 5.15
N ILE A 96 -0.64 -1.68 5.50
CA ILE A 96 -0.63 -2.86 4.64
C ILE A 96 -2.08 -3.26 4.37
N ILE A 97 -2.38 -3.58 3.12
CA ILE A 97 -3.66 -4.20 2.76
C ILE A 97 -3.35 -5.54 2.11
N GLY A 98 -3.89 -6.60 2.70
CA GLY A 98 -3.81 -7.93 2.14
C GLY A 98 -5.16 -8.33 1.55
N ILE A 99 -5.14 -8.91 0.36
CA ILE A 99 -6.36 -9.38 -0.31
C ILE A 99 -6.16 -10.83 -0.71
N ILE A 100 -7.08 -11.68 -0.26
CA ILE A 100 -7.12 -13.08 -0.65
C ILE A 100 -8.35 -13.25 -1.55
N CYS A 101 -8.13 -13.75 -2.76
CA CYS A 101 -9.14 -13.78 -3.79
C CYS A 101 -9.22 -15.16 -4.42
N SER A 102 -10.35 -15.87 -4.26
CA SER A 102 -10.59 -17.09 -5.02
C SER A 102 -11.27 -16.78 -6.35
N SER A 103 -12.04 -15.69 -6.41
CA SER A 103 -12.64 -15.16 -7.62
C SER A 103 -12.95 -13.68 -7.39
N PRO A 104 -13.24 -12.92 -8.47
CA PRO A 104 -13.58 -11.49 -8.28
C PRO A 104 -14.78 -11.25 -7.37
N ASP A 105 -15.67 -12.22 -7.27
CA ASP A 105 -16.86 -12.11 -6.43
C ASP A 105 -16.65 -12.70 -5.04
N ASN A 106 -15.51 -13.34 -4.80
CA ASN A 106 -15.23 -14.00 -3.53
C ASN A 106 -13.82 -13.66 -3.08
N TYR A 107 -13.73 -12.57 -2.33
CA TYR A 107 -12.43 -12.09 -1.85
C TYR A 107 -12.58 -11.55 -0.43
N LYS A 108 -11.45 -11.41 0.24
CA LYS A 108 -11.37 -10.92 1.60
C LYS A 108 -10.27 -9.87 1.68
N ILE A 109 -10.58 -8.74 2.31
CA ILE A 109 -9.59 -7.67 2.52
C ILE A 109 -9.23 -7.61 3.99
N GLU A 110 -7.94 -7.57 4.27
CA GLU A 110 -7.42 -7.33 5.62
C GLU A 110 -6.58 -6.07 5.57
N HIS A 111 -6.97 -5.07 6.35
CA HIS A 111 -6.28 -3.79 6.42
C HIS A 111 -5.57 -3.70 7.76
N ILE A 112 -4.27 -3.46 7.71
CA ILE A 112 -3.44 -3.28 8.90
C ILE A 112 -2.93 -1.85 8.87
N PRO A 113 -3.61 -0.93 9.58
CA PRO A 113 -3.13 0.45 9.64
C PRO A 113 -1.92 0.55 10.56
N ASP A 114 -1.04 1.50 10.25
CA ASP A 114 0.14 1.77 11.07
C ASP A 114 0.97 0.50 11.29
N ALA A 115 1.22 -0.21 10.21
CA ALA A 115 1.75 -1.57 10.25
C ALA A 115 3.24 -1.65 10.61
N PHE A 116 4.00 -0.61 10.31
CA PHE A 116 5.44 -0.59 10.63
C PHE A 116 5.93 0.85 10.68
N TYR A 117 7.13 1.01 11.21
CA TYR A 117 7.79 2.30 11.34
C TYR A 117 9.13 2.29 10.62
N PRO A 118 9.66 3.46 10.23
CA PRO A 118 10.98 3.49 9.64
C PRO A 118 12.02 2.89 10.58
N PRO A 119 12.95 2.09 10.05
CA PRO A 119 14.01 1.53 10.89
C PRO A 119 14.88 2.66 11.47
N LEU A 120 15.30 2.49 12.72
CA LEU A 120 16.21 3.42 13.36
C LEU A 120 17.63 3.18 12.83
N GLY A 121 18.30 4.24 12.44
CA GLY A 121 19.69 4.17 12.02
C GLY A 121 19.97 4.12 10.54
#